data_39242039700b72dd41ad7eb55558a6f0
#
_entry.id   39242039700b72dd41ad7eb55558a6f0
#
_cell.length_a   1.000
_cell.length_b   1.000
_cell.length_c   1.000
_cell.angle_alpha   90.00
_cell.angle_beta   90.00
_cell.angle_gamma   90.00
#
_symmetry.space_group_name_H-M   'P 1'
#
loop_
_entity.id
_entity.type
_entity.pdbx_description
1 polymer ?
#
loop_
_entity_poly.entity_id
_entity_poly.type
_entity_poly.pdbx_seq_one_letter_code
_entity_poly.pdbx_strand_id
1 'polypeptide(L)'
;LLVKKLKSNGINVLVFDDDLKHETPDSVFPNNWISFHSNGDIAIYPMFAINRRLERREDVFSFVENKGFNIKNVVDYTSAEDENLFLEGTGSMVLDRANRKAYCTISERSSEDLLIEFCEGFQYTPVIFNSFQNVEGQRLAIYHTNVMMCVAETFVIICLDSIDDQAQRKNLTNHLIENKKEIIEISEDQVENFSGNMLQLKDSSGNPLLVMSETAYKALTRGRLIKYRSIVKSCLVQSLLLKGVKGEV
;
A
#
# COMPACT_ATOMS: atom_id res chain seq x y z
N LEU A 1 18.05 -8.59 5.68
CA LEU A 1 17.56 -8.41 7.04
C LEU A 1 16.02 -8.59 7.10
N LEU A 2 15.24 -7.91 6.24
CA LEU A 2 13.77 -7.98 6.20
C LEU A 2 13.26 -9.43 6.04
N VAL A 3 13.70 -10.14 5.00
CA VAL A 3 13.32 -11.53 4.70
C VAL A 3 13.56 -12.44 5.91
N LYS A 4 14.72 -12.31 6.58
CA LYS A 4 15.04 -13.12 7.78
C LYS A 4 14.06 -12.86 8.91
N LYS A 5 13.70 -11.59 9.17
CA LYS A 5 12.71 -11.23 10.20
C LYS A 5 11.31 -11.75 9.86
N LEU A 6 10.86 -11.62 8.62
CA LEU A 6 9.55 -12.13 8.20
C LEU A 6 9.50 -13.67 8.36
N LYS A 7 10.49 -14.39 7.85
CA LYS A 7 10.58 -15.86 7.99
C LYS A 7 10.63 -16.32 9.44
N SER A 8 11.39 -15.63 10.31
CA SER A 8 11.45 -15.99 11.74
C SER A 8 10.15 -15.74 12.52
N ASN A 9 9.21 -14.99 11.94
CA ASN A 9 7.87 -14.79 12.47
C ASN A 9 6.81 -15.63 11.71
N GLY A 10 7.23 -16.66 10.98
CA GLY A 10 6.32 -17.60 10.32
C GLY A 10 5.71 -17.11 9.01
N ILE A 11 6.21 -16.00 8.45
CA ILE A 11 5.72 -15.53 7.14
C ILE A 11 6.41 -16.31 6.02
N ASN A 12 5.61 -16.83 5.08
CA ASN A 12 6.14 -17.40 3.84
C ASN A 12 6.58 -16.25 2.92
N VAL A 13 7.87 -16.21 2.59
CA VAL A 13 8.47 -15.13 1.79
C VAL A 13 9.10 -15.72 0.54
N LEU A 14 8.59 -15.28 -0.60
CA LEU A 14 9.18 -15.52 -1.90
C LEU A 14 10.12 -14.36 -2.22
N VAL A 15 11.33 -14.66 -2.65
CA VAL A 15 12.36 -13.65 -2.94
C VAL A 15 12.69 -13.72 -4.41
N PHE A 16 12.64 -12.58 -5.06
CA PHE A 16 13.14 -12.36 -6.40
C PHE A 16 14.34 -11.43 -6.32
N ASP A 17 15.43 -11.84 -6.90
CA ASP A 17 16.60 -10.97 -7.06
C ASP A 17 16.41 -10.13 -8.32
N ASP A 18 16.76 -8.84 -8.23
CA ASP A 18 16.81 -7.97 -9.38
C ASP A 18 17.97 -8.41 -10.29
N ASP A 19 17.75 -8.42 -11.59
CA ASP A 19 18.77 -8.82 -12.57
C ASP A 19 19.79 -7.70 -12.89
N LEU A 20 19.57 -6.52 -12.33
CA LEU A 20 20.40 -5.32 -12.48
C LEU A 20 20.64 -4.86 -13.93
N LYS A 21 19.80 -5.30 -14.88
CA LYS A 21 19.86 -4.90 -16.28
C LYS A 21 19.41 -3.46 -16.50
N HIS A 22 18.54 -2.98 -15.62
CA HIS A 22 17.93 -1.67 -15.68
C HIS A 22 18.19 -0.89 -14.40
N GLU A 23 18.24 0.43 -14.49
CA GLU A 23 18.31 1.30 -13.32
C GLU A 23 16.93 1.45 -12.67
N THR A 24 16.54 0.44 -11.89
CA THR A 24 15.25 0.34 -11.22
C THR A 24 15.41 0.28 -9.70
N PRO A 25 15.84 1.39 -9.04
CA PRO A 25 16.11 1.40 -7.61
C PRO A 25 14.88 1.08 -6.75
N ASP A 26 13.68 1.27 -7.29
CA ASP A 26 12.40 1.04 -6.60
C ASP A 26 11.78 -0.34 -6.89
N SER A 27 12.50 -1.25 -7.56
CA SER A 27 12.05 -2.63 -7.85
C SER A 27 11.71 -3.45 -6.58
N VAL A 28 12.14 -2.97 -5.41
CA VAL A 28 11.77 -3.51 -4.08
C VAL A 28 10.31 -3.27 -3.71
N PHE A 29 9.56 -2.48 -4.49
CA PHE A 29 8.14 -2.17 -4.28
C PHE A 29 7.25 -2.76 -5.39
N PRO A 30 7.21 -4.10 -5.57
CA PRO A 30 6.45 -4.72 -6.66
C PRO A 30 4.95 -4.46 -6.56
N ASN A 31 4.44 -4.11 -5.38
CA ASN A 31 3.04 -3.77 -5.16
C ASN A 31 2.56 -2.53 -5.94
N ASN A 32 3.47 -1.75 -6.53
CA ASN A 32 3.12 -0.62 -7.37
C ASN A 32 2.79 -1.04 -8.82
N TRP A 33 3.43 -2.10 -9.34
CA TRP A 33 3.17 -2.53 -10.73
C TRP A 33 2.31 -3.79 -10.84
N ILE A 34 2.12 -4.57 -9.76
CA ILE A 34 1.34 -5.81 -9.78
C ILE A 34 0.55 -6.03 -8.49
N SER A 35 -0.63 -6.62 -8.61
CA SER A 35 -1.36 -7.17 -7.47
C SER A 35 -1.96 -8.53 -7.78
N PHE A 36 -2.03 -9.39 -6.76
CA PHE A 36 -2.61 -10.73 -6.82
C PHE A 36 -3.91 -10.77 -6.03
N HIS A 37 -4.92 -11.43 -6.59
CA HIS A 37 -6.24 -11.55 -5.99
C HIS A 37 -6.56 -13.02 -5.67
N SER A 38 -7.35 -13.25 -4.62
CA SER A 38 -7.64 -14.61 -4.12
C SER A 38 -8.41 -15.48 -5.09
N ASN A 39 -9.10 -14.89 -6.08
CA ASN A 39 -9.80 -15.59 -7.15
C ASN A 39 -8.87 -16.08 -8.27
N GLY A 40 -7.59 -15.73 -8.22
CA GLY A 40 -6.58 -16.06 -9.23
C GLY A 40 -6.37 -14.97 -10.29
N ASP A 41 -7.05 -13.86 -10.19
CA ASP A 41 -6.83 -12.71 -11.08
C ASP A 41 -5.60 -11.91 -10.65
N ILE A 42 -4.90 -11.35 -11.62
CA ILE A 42 -3.76 -10.44 -11.44
C ILE A 42 -4.09 -9.13 -12.14
N ALA A 43 -3.74 -8.02 -11.52
CA ALA A 43 -3.72 -6.72 -12.18
C ALA A 43 -2.29 -6.22 -12.37
N ILE A 44 -2.00 -5.70 -13.57
CA ILE A 44 -0.76 -4.99 -13.91
C ILE A 44 -1.10 -3.52 -14.10
N TYR A 45 -0.30 -2.65 -13.49
CA TYR A 45 -0.62 -1.25 -13.35
C TYR A 45 0.30 -0.32 -14.14
N PRO A 46 -0.24 0.80 -14.64
CA PRO A 46 0.53 1.85 -15.29
C PRO A 46 1.35 2.63 -14.26
N MET A 47 2.62 2.84 -14.56
CA MET A 47 3.60 3.52 -13.71
C MET A 47 3.90 4.92 -14.23
N PHE A 48 3.89 5.91 -13.33
CA PHE A 48 4.21 7.30 -13.64
C PHE A 48 5.66 7.46 -14.10
N ALA A 49 6.61 7.00 -13.29
CA ALA A 49 8.02 7.11 -13.59
C ALA A 49 8.44 6.10 -14.67
N ILE A 50 9.06 6.59 -15.75
CA ILE A 50 9.43 5.78 -16.91
C ILE A 50 10.38 4.63 -16.55
N ASN A 51 11.37 4.87 -15.68
CA ASN A 51 12.28 3.83 -15.23
C ASN A 51 11.56 2.72 -14.45
N ARG A 52 10.49 3.02 -13.72
CA ARG A 52 9.70 2.05 -12.98
C ARG A 52 8.85 1.14 -13.88
N ARG A 53 8.55 1.53 -15.11
CA ARG A 53 7.91 0.66 -16.12
C ARG A 53 8.77 -0.55 -16.45
N LEU A 54 10.09 -0.44 -16.28
CA LEU A 54 11.07 -1.51 -16.48
C LEU A 54 11.13 -2.51 -15.30
N GLU A 55 10.42 -2.25 -14.20
CA GLU A 55 10.32 -3.17 -13.05
C GLU A 55 9.40 -4.38 -13.33
N ARG A 56 8.55 -4.31 -14.37
CA ARG A 56 7.61 -5.38 -14.73
C ARG A 56 8.37 -6.60 -15.25
N ARG A 57 8.11 -7.75 -14.64
CA ARG A 57 8.82 -9.00 -14.90
C ARG A 57 7.86 -10.13 -15.18
N GLU A 58 7.90 -10.68 -16.38
CA GLU A 58 7.05 -11.81 -16.79
C GLU A 58 7.42 -13.12 -16.08
N ASP A 59 8.69 -13.30 -15.70
CA ASP A 59 9.15 -14.49 -15.00
C ASP A 59 8.53 -14.63 -13.59
N VAL A 60 8.00 -13.56 -13.02
CA VAL A 60 7.23 -13.58 -11.77
C VAL A 60 6.00 -14.50 -11.88
N PHE A 61 5.30 -14.49 -13.00
CA PHE A 61 4.11 -15.32 -13.20
C PHE A 61 4.44 -16.82 -13.12
N SER A 62 5.37 -17.28 -13.94
CA SER A 62 5.79 -18.68 -13.92
C SER A 62 6.35 -19.10 -12.55
N PHE A 63 7.05 -18.19 -11.87
CA PHE A 63 7.58 -18.49 -10.55
C PHE A 63 6.48 -18.68 -9.51
N VAL A 64 5.47 -17.81 -9.44
CA VAL A 64 4.39 -17.94 -8.45
C VAL A 64 3.48 -19.14 -8.76
N GLU A 65 3.26 -19.46 -10.03
CA GLU A 65 2.55 -20.68 -10.45
C GLU A 65 3.28 -21.94 -9.98
N ASN A 66 4.60 -22.01 -10.14
CA ASN A 66 5.43 -23.10 -9.62
C ASN A 66 5.40 -23.21 -8.08
N LYS A 67 4.94 -22.17 -7.39
CA LYS A 67 4.72 -22.16 -5.93
C LYS A 67 3.26 -22.46 -5.54
N GLY A 68 2.43 -22.82 -6.51
CA GLY A 68 1.04 -23.23 -6.29
C GLY A 68 0.02 -22.12 -6.38
N PHE A 69 0.40 -20.90 -6.81
CA PHE A 69 -0.57 -19.88 -7.14
C PHE A 69 -1.18 -20.16 -8.52
N ASN A 70 -2.49 -20.20 -8.62
CA ASN A 70 -3.18 -20.47 -9.88
C ASN A 70 -3.62 -19.16 -10.52
N ILE A 71 -2.92 -18.74 -11.58
CA ILE A 71 -3.26 -17.55 -12.37
C ILE A 71 -4.39 -17.92 -13.33
N LYS A 72 -5.51 -17.20 -13.23
CA LYS A 72 -6.65 -17.40 -14.13
C LYS A 72 -6.75 -16.34 -15.20
N ASN A 73 -6.64 -15.07 -14.79
CA ASN A 73 -6.71 -13.92 -15.69
C ASN A 73 -5.63 -12.90 -15.33
N VAL A 74 -5.16 -12.20 -16.35
CA VAL A 74 -4.27 -11.04 -16.19
C VAL A 74 -4.99 -9.85 -16.81
N VAL A 75 -5.31 -8.85 -15.98
CA VAL A 75 -5.88 -7.58 -16.42
C VAL A 75 -4.75 -6.57 -16.48
N ASP A 76 -4.48 -6.05 -17.66
CA ASP A 76 -3.36 -5.16 -17.94
C ASP A 76 -3.88 -3.74 -18.23
N TYR A 77 -3.56 -2.80 -17.33
CA TYR A 77 -3.92 -1.39 -17.45
C TYR A 77 -2.78 -0.53 -18.03
N THR A 78 -1.68 -1.12 -18.46
CA THR A 78 -0.48 -0.37 -18.85
C THR A 78 -0.65 0.50 -20.09
N SER A 79 -1.64 0.21 -20.95
CA SER A 79 -1.99 1.07 -22.10
C SER A 79 -2.38 2.50 -21.70
N ALA A 80 -2.84 2.69 -20.48
CA ALA A 80 -3.18 4.03 -19.98
C ALA A 80 -1.95 4.96 -19.84
N GLU A 81 -0.74 4.40 -19.87
CA GLU A 81 0.52 5.18 -19.89
C GLU A 81 0.62 6.05 -21.15
N ASP A 82 0.03 5.64 -22.28
CA ASP A 82 0.01 6.39 -23.53
C ASP A 82 -0.88 7.65 -23.41
N GLU A 83 -1.84 7.62 -22.48
CA GLU A 83 -2.75 8.74 -22.19
C GLU A 83 -2.28 9.56 -20.97
N ASN A 84 -1.11 9.25 -20.42
CA ASN A 84 -0.59 9.82 -19.17
C ASN A 84 -1.52 9.63 -17.96
N LEU A 85 -2.23 8.52 -17.92
CA LEU A 85 -3.04 8.09 -16.78
C LEU A 85 -2.32 6.99 -16.01
N PHE A 86 -2.29 7.12 -14.69
CA PHE A 86 -1.53 6.23 -13.82
C PHE A 86 -2.36 5.74 -12.65
N LEU A 87 -2.08 4.51 -12.22
CA LEU A 87 -2.61 3.93 -11.00
C LEU A 87 -1.57 2.93 -10.47
N GLU A 88 -0.71 3.38 -9.57
CA GLU A 88 0.42 2.56 -9.10
C GLU A 88 -0.02 1.56 -8.02
N GLY A 89 -0.84 0.60 -8.42
CA GLY A 89 -1.26 -0.57 -7.66
C GLY A 89 -1.66 -0.28 -6.22
N THR A 90 -1.15 -1.09 -5.29
CA THR A 90 -1.45 -0.91 -3.85
C THR A 90 -0.54 0.12 -3.15
N GLY A 91 0.17 0.95 -3.91
CA GLY A 91 0.68 2.24 -3.48
C GLY A 91 -0.41 3.29 -3.55
N SER A 92 -0.97 3.48 -4.76
CA SER A 92 -2.07 4.41 -5.03
C SER A 92 -3.35 4.02 -4.29
N MET A 93 -3.65 2.73 -4.20
CA MET A 93 -4.86 2.20 -3.54
C MET A 93 -4.54 1.40 -2.29
N VAL A 94 -5.31 1.60 -1.23
CA VAL A 94 -5.33 0.70 -0.07
C VAL A 94 -6.60 -0.13 -0.12
N LEU A 95 -6.43 -1.46 -0.27
CA LEU A 95 -7.54 -2.39 -0.48
C LEU A 95 -8.02 -3.02 0.83
N ASP A 96 -9.25 -2.75 1.21
CA ASP A 96 -9.98 -3.59 2.18
C ASP A 96 -10.58 -4.77 1.44
N ARG A 97 -9.80 -5.84 1.33
CA ARG A 97 -10.18 -7.02 0.55
C ARG A 97 -11.40 -7.75 1.12
N ALA A 98 -11.58 -7.70 2.44
CA ALA A 98 -12.71 -8.35 3.12
C ALA A 98 -14.03 -7.63 2.85
N ASN A 99 -14.02 -6.30 2.86
CA ASN A 99 -15.20 -5.46 2.66
C ASN A 99 -15.32 -4.93 1.22
N ARG A 100 -14.41 -5.33 0.33
CA ARG A 100 -14.41 -4.96 -1.09
C ARG A 100 -14.44 -3.45 -1.30
N LYS A 101 -13.58 -2.72 -0.58
CA LYS A 101 -13.41 -1.26 -0.71
C LYS A 101 -11.98 -0.92 -1.14
N ALA A 102 -11.85 0.03 -2.06
CA ALA A 102 -10.58 0.58 -2.50
C ALA A 102 -10.51 2.06 -2.08
N TYR A 103 -9.65 2.35 -1.10
CA TYR A 103 -9.41 3.71 -0.63
C TYR A 103 -8.28 4.32 -1.47
N CYS A 104 -8.51 5.49 -2.06
CA CYS A 104 -7.53 6.11 -2.94
C CYS A 104 -7.54 7.63 -2.82
N THR A 105 -6.35 8.20 -2.54
CA THR A 105 -6.13 9.64 -2.74
C THR A 105 -5.74 9.89 -4.18
N ILE A 106 -6.35 10.90 -4.79
CA ILE A 106 -6.06 11.28 -6.18
C ILE A 106 -4.77 12.10 -6.23
N SER A 107 -3.91 11.76 -7.18
CA SER A 107 -2.61 12.39 -7.39
C SER A 107 -2.13 12.16 -8.83
N GLU A 108 -0.94 12.65 -9.17
CA GLU A 108 -0.28 12.36 -10.46
C GLU A 108 -0.06 10.85 -10.69
N ARG A 109 -0.04 10.03 -9.62
CA ARG A 109 0.16 8.57 -9.66
C ARG A 109 -1.12 7.77 -9.42
N SER A 110 -2.26 8.46 -9.33
CA SER A 110 -3.55 7.85 -8.96
C SER A 110 -4.69 8.55 -9.70
N SER A 111 -4.98 8.10 -10.93
CA SER A 111 -6.11 8.59 -11.74
C SER A 111 -7.44 8.07 -11.18
N GLU A 112 -8.43 8.94 -11.08
CA GLU A 112 -9.79 8.59 -10.68
C GLU A 112 -10.44 7.63 -11.67
N ASP A 113 -10.31 7.90 -12.97
CA ASP A 113 -10.92 7.08 -14.03
C ASP A 113 -10.39 5.63 -13.99
N LEU A 114 -9.08 5.46 -13.87
CA LEU A 114 -8.48 4.13 -13.75
C LEU A 114 -8.84 3.42 -12.44
N LEU A 115 -9.01 4.17 -11.35
CA LEU A 115 -9.51 3.60 -10.11
C LEU A 115 -10.93 3.06 -10.27
N ILE A 116 -11.80 3.82 -10.93
CA ILE A 116 -13.19 3.40 -11.20
C ILE A 116 -13.20 2.14 -12.06
N GLU A 117 -12.43 2.12 -13.16
CA GLU A 117 -12.29 0.96 -14.04
C GLU A 117 -11.78 -0.29 -13.28
N PHE A 118 -10.73 -0.12 -12.47
CA PHE A 118 -10.24 -1.19 -11.59
C PHE A 118 -11.34 -1.69 -10.64
N CYS A 119 -12.07 -0.77 -10.00
CA CYS A 119 -13.12 -1.12 -9.05
C CYS A 119 -14.28 -1.87 -9.71
N GLU A 120 -14.66 -1.50 -10.92
CA GLU A 120 -15.67 -2.21 -11.71
C GLU A 120 -15.19 -3.62 -12.05
N GLY A 121 -13.97 -3.76 -12.62
CA GLY A 121 -13.39 -5.03 -13.02
C GLY A 121 -13.17 -6.01 -11.86
N PHE A 122 -12.67 -5.50 -10.74
CA PHE A 122 -12.36 -6.30 -9.54
C PHE A 122 -13.45 -6.27 -8.47
N GLN A 123 -14.62 -5.66 -8.74
CA GLN A 123 -15.78 -5.59 -7.84
C GLN A 123 -15.45 -4.94 -6.49
N TYR A 124 -14.75 -3.83 -6.49
CA TYR A 124 -14.54 -2.98 -5.31
C TYR A 124 -15.45 -1.76 -5.34
N THR A 125 -15.77 -1.23 -4.17
CA THR A 125 -16.37 0.10 -4.04
C THR A 125 -15.26 1.12 -3.91
N PRO A 126 -15.13 2.12 -4.80
CA PRO A 126 -14.14 3.17 -4.66
C PRO A 126 -14.50 4.12 -3.52
N VAL A 127 -13.51 4.51 -2.72
CA VAL A 127 -13.60 5.55 -1.71
C VAL A 127 -12.52 6.58 -2.02
N ILE A 128 -12.94 7.64 -2.70
CA ILE A 128 -12.06 8.64 -3.30
C ILE A 128 -11.97 9.87 -2.41
N PHE A 129 -10.77 10.41 -2.26
CA PHE A 129 -10.50 11.63 -1.52
C PHE A 129 -9.21 12.29 -2.01
N ASN A 130 -8.97 13.54 -1.58
CA ASN A 130 -7.70 14.23 -1.77
C ASN A 130 -6.99 14.34 -0.43
N SER A 131 -5.68 14.10 -0.42
CA SER A 131 -4.88 14.22 0.80
C SER A 131 -3.60 15.00 0.55
N PHE A 132 -3.15 15.69 1.59
CA PHE A 132 -2.03 16.60 1.55
C PHE A 132 -1.13 16.42 2.77
N GLN A 133 0.10 16.87 2.64
CA GLN A 133 1.09 16.94 3.72
C GLN A 133 1.84 18.26 3.66
N ASN A 134 2.35 18.71 4.80
CA ASN A 134 3.19 19.89 4.85
C ASN A 134 4.65 19.49 4.55
N VAL A 135 5.22 20.11 3.51
CA VAL A 135 6.63 19.96 3.16
C VAL A 135 7.24 21.36 3.09
N GLU A 136 8.16 21.67 3.99
CA GLU A 136 8.85 22.97 4.04
C GLU A 136 7.89 24.18 4.05
N GLY A 137 6.75 24.03 4.74
CA GLY A 137 5.71 25.07 4.84
C GLY A 137 4.75 25.15 3.66
N GLN A 138 4.84 24.24 2.69
CA GLN A 138 3.90 24.12 1.58
C GLN A 138 2.99 22.91 1.76
N ARG A 139 1.72 23.07 1.37
CA ARG A 139 0.72 22.00 1.39
C ARG A 139 0.76 21.24 0.06
N LEU A 140 1.43 20.10 0.03
CA LEU A 140 1.62 19.29 -1.18
C LEU A 140 0.74 18.05 -1.13
N ALA A 141 0.25 17.61 -2.30
CA ALA A 141 -0.53 16.39 -2.42
C ALA A 141 0.30 15.16 -2.03
N ILE A 142 -0.32 14.23 -1.29
CA ILE A 142 0.25 12.92 -1.03
C ILE A 142 0.11 12.06 -2.30
N TYR A 143 1.22 11.58 -2.80
CA TYR A 143 1.27 10.87 -4.09
C TYR A 143 0.71 9.44 -4.05
N HIS A 144 0.73 8.77 -2.89
CA HIS A 144 0.24 7.41 -2.69
C HIS A 144 -0.58 7.29 -1.40
N THR A 145 -1.71 6.62 -1.46
CA THR A 145 -2.58 6.42 -0.30
C THR A 145 -1.90 5.64 0.84
N ASN A 146 -1.04 4.67 0.50
CA ASN A 146 -0.33 3.86 1.49
C ASN A 146 0.72 4.63 2.30
N VAL A 147 1.01 5.88 1.95
CA VAL A 147 1.85 6.77 2.77
C VAL A 147 1.13 7.17 4.05
N MET A 148 -0.18 7.43 3.97
CA MET A 148 -0.96 8.02 5.06
C MET A 148 -1.95 7.06 5.73
N MET A 149 -2.21 5.89 5.11
CA MET A 149 -3.13 4.92 5.71
C MET A 149 -2.75 3.47 5.40
N CYS A 150 -3.09 2.58 6.32
CA CYS A 150 -3.14 1.15 6.04
C CYS A 150 -4.41 0.54 6.65
N VAL A 151 -5.01 -0.42 5.95
CA VAL A 151 -6.21 -1.13 6.38
C VAL A 151 -5.85 -2.54 6.80
N ALA A 152 -6.20 -2.89 8.03
CA ALA A 152 -6.09 -4.22 8.61
C ALA A 152 -7.47 -4.89 8.70
N GLU A 153 -7.52 -6.11 9.21
CA GLU A 153 -8.76 -6.90 9.32
C GLU A 153 -9.81 -6.23 10.22
N THR A 154 -9.40 -5.68 11.36
CA THR A 154 -10.28 -5.09 12.38
C THR A 154 -10.05 -3.62 12.65
N PHE A 155 -8.98 -3.05 12.13
CA PHE A 155 -8.62 -1.65 12.36
C PHE A 155 -8.07 -0.98 11.12
N VAL A 156 -7.98 0.32 11.15
CA VAL A 156 -7.28 1.16 10.16
C VAL A 156 -6.34 2.11 10.90
N ILE A 157 -5.17 2.31 10.35
CA ILE A 157 -4.25 3.38 10.75
C ILE A 157 -4.36 4.45 9.68
N ILE A 158 -4.62 5.69 10.06
CA ILE A 158 -4.87 6.77 9.10
C ILE A 158 -4.54 8.14 9.68
N CYS A 159 -4.03 9.02 8.85
CA CYS A 159 -3.91 10.45 9.13
C CYS A 159 -5.13 11.20 8.58
N LEU A 160 -6.13 11.44 9.39
CA LEU A 160 -7.33 12.17 8.97
C LEU A 160 -7.04 13.66 8.72
N ASP A 161 -6.03 14.23 9.38
CA ASP A 161 -5.64 15.63 9.20
C ASP A 161 -5.00 15.90 7.84
N SER A 162 -4.53 14.85 7.14
CA SER A 162 -4.09 14.97 5.75
C SER A 162 -5.24 15.20 4.76
N ILE A 163 -6.50 15.01 5.15
CA ILE A 163 -7.68 15.22 4.29
C ILE A 163 -8.32 16.56 4.66
N ASP A 164 -8.04 17.59 3.87
CA ASP A 164 -8.50 18.97 4.16
C ASP A 164 -10.00 19.15 3.98
N ASP A 165 -10.60 18.46 2.98
CA ASP A 165 -12.04 18.50 2.73
C ASP A 165 -12.82 17.70 3.77
N GLN A 166 -13.64 18.41 4.56
CA GLN A 166 -14.43 17.83 5.65
C GLN A 166 -15.49 16.83 5.16
N ALA A 167 -16.03 17.02 3.95
CA ALA A 167 -17.02 16.11 3.38
C ALA A 167 -16.36 14.79 2.96
N GLN A 168 -15.20 14.86 2.32
CA GLN A 168 -14.41 13.66 1.95
C GLN A 168 -13.92 12.93 3.20
N ARG A 169 -13.40 13.66 4.22
CA ARG A 169 -12.99 13.08 5.51
C ARG A 169 -14.15 12.34 6.18
N LYS A 170 -15.33 12.96 6.22
CA LYS A 170 -16.54 12.35 6.78
C LYS A 170 -16.99 11.13 6.00
N ASN A 171 -17.00 11.20 4.65
CA ASN A 171 -17.36 10.08 3.78
C ASN A 171 -16.46 8.87 4.02
N LEU A 172 -15.14 9.08 4.00
CA LEU A 172 -14.16 8.03 4.26
C LEU A 172 -14.35 7.41 5.64
N THR A 173 -14.53 8.26 6.68
CA THR A 173 -14.75 7.80 8.07
C THR A 173 -16.02 6.97 8.19
N ASN A 174 -17.11 7.34 7.52
CA ASN A 174 -18.35 6.57 7.49
C ASN A 174 -18.13 5.18 6.91
N HIS A 175 -17.42 5.05 5.79
CA HIS A 175 -17.08 3.77 5.19
C HIS A 175 -16.28 2.87 6.13
N LEU A 176 -15.36 3.43 6.90
CA LEU A 176 -14.57 2.69 7.89
C LEU A 176 -15.45 2.20 9.07
N ILE A 177 -16.33 3.05 9.58
CA ILE A 177 -17.26 2.72 10.68
C ILE A 177 -18.27 1.66 10.24
N GLU A 178 -18.86 1.78 9.05
CA GLU A 178 -19.78 0.78 8.48
C GLU A 178 -19.12 -0.61 8.41
N ASN A 179 -17.83 -0.67 8.11
CA ASN A 179 -17.05 -1.90 8.07
C ASN A 179 -16.53 -2.32 9.46
N LYS A 180 -16.99 -1.68 10.53
CA LYS A 180 -16.62 -1.96 11.93
C LYS A 180 -15.11 -1.89 12.18
N LYS A 181 -14.39 -1.05 11.44
CA LYS A 181 -12.97 -0.83 11.66
C LYS A 181 -12.75 0.07 12.87
N GLU A 182 -11.83 -0.31 13.73
CA GLU A 182 -11.33 0.59 14.75
C GLU A 182 -10.38 1.60 14.11
N ILE A 183 -10.70 2.90 14.22
CA ILE A 183 -9.87 3.96 13.63
C ILE A 183 -8.77 4.33 14.61
N ILE A 184 -7.52 4.24 14.17
CA ILE A 184 -6.33 4.61 14.91
C ILE A 184 -5.68 5.77 14.18
N GLU A 185 -5.95 6.97 14.67
CA GLU A 185 -5.45 8.19 14.05
C GLU A 185 -3.96 8.39 14.33
N ILE A 186 -3.23 8.83 13.30
CA ILE A 186 -1.85 9.29 13.37
C ILE A 186 -1.77 10.75 12.93
N SER A 187 -0.74 11.48 13.37
CA SER A 187 -0.49 12.86 12.94
C SER A 187 0.32 12.90 11.64
N GLU A 188 0.38 14.08 11.00
CA GLU A 188 1.24 14.31 9.83
C GLU A 188 2.73 14.09 10.17
N ASP A 189 3.21 14.52 11.34
CA ASP A 189 4.58 14.21 11.79
C ASP A 189 4.85 12.69 11.84
N GLN A 190 3.83 11.91 12.17
CA GLN A 190 3.94 10.46 12.17
C GLN A 190 3.89 9.87 10.76
N VAL A 191 3.18 10.50 9.82
CA VAL A 191 3.22 10.14 8.39
C VAL A 191 4.62 10.33 7.83
N GLU A 192 5.30 11.44 8.12
CA GLU A 192 6.70 11.70 7.74
C GLU A 192 7.66 10.62 8.27
N ASN A 193 7.30 9.96 9.36
CA ASN A 193 8.02 8.84 9.95
C ASN A 193 7.46 7.47 9.53
N PHE A 194 6.73 7.39 8.41
CA PHE A 194 6.19 6.17 7.81
C PHE A 194 5.15 5.44 8.67
N SER A 195 4.48 6.10 9.62
CA SER A 195 3.50 5.46 10.50
C SER A 195 2.18 5.12 9.80
N GLY A 196 1.91 5.65 8.62
CA GLY A 196 0.81 5.22 7.74
C GLY A 196 1.17 4.00 6.89
N ASN A 197 2.48 3.80 6.61
CA ASN A 197 2.95 2.75 5.73
C ASN A 197 3.24 1.45 6.50
N MET A 198 2.17 0.73 6.83
CA MET A 198 2.23 -0.54 7.55
C MET A 198 1.46 -1.61 6.78
N LEU A 199 1.70 -2.87 7.09
CA LEU A 199 1.04 -3.99 6.43
C LEU A 199 0.69 -5.07 7.46
N GLN A 200 -0.59 -5.47 7.52
CA GLN A 200 -0.99 -6.67 8.24
C GLN A 200 -0.76 -7.90 7.38
N LEU A 201 -0.03 -8.87 7.92
CA LEU A 201 0.18 -10.18 7.33
C LEU A 201 -0.34 -11.26 8.29
N LYS A 202 -0.41 -12.50 7.83
CA LYS A 202 -0.69 -13.68 8.67
C LYS A 202 0.50 -14.62 8.64
N ASP A 203 0.84 -15.17 9.80
CA ASP A 203 1.84 -16.24 9.89
C ASP A 203 1.25 -17.57 9.34
N SER A 204 2.08 -18.61 9.29
CA SER A 204 1.67 -19.94 8.81
C SER A 204 0.56 -20.60 9.65
N SER A 205 0.30 -20.10 10.85
CA SER A 205 -0.79 -20.54 11.73
C SER A 205 -2.04 -19.66 11.62
N GLY A 206 -2.03 -18.65 10.75
CA GLY A 206 -3.14 -17.71 10.56
C GLY A 206 -3.18 -16.55 11.56
N ASN A 207 -2.19 -16.43 12.46
CA ASN A 207 -2.16 -15.33 13.41
C ASN A 207 -1.78 -14.01 12.74
N PRO A 208 -2.48 -12.90 13.04
CA PRO A 208 -2.18 -11.61 12.45
C PRO A 208 -0.87 -11.01 13.00
N LEU A 209 -0.11 -10.41 12.11
CA LEU A 209 1.14 -9.70 12.39
C LEU A 209 1.07 -8.33 11.72
N LEU A 210 1.42 -7.26 12.45
CA LEU A 210 1.57 -5.92 11.85
C LEU A 210 3.05 -5.65 11.58
N VAL A 211 3.38 -5.47 10.31
CA VAL A 211 4.74 -5.17 9.84
C VAL A 211 4.86 -3.67 9.66
N MET A 212 5.91 -3.10 10.23
CA MET A 212 6.21 -1.67 10.15
C MET A 212 7.72 -1.42 10.20
N SER A 213 8.16 -0.24 9.77
CA SER A 213 9.55 0.17 9.93
C SER A 213 9.87 0.47 11.40
N GLU A 214 11.16 0.42 11.76
CA GLU A 214 11.62 0.83 13.09
C GLU A 214 11.37 2.33 13.32
N THR A 215 11.48 3.14 12.27
CA THR A 215 11.19 4.58 12.32
C THR A 215 9.73 4.82 12.68
N ALA A 216 8.80 4.14 12.00
CA ALA A 216 7.37 4.19 12.32
C ALA A 216 7.09 3.79 13.78
N TYR A 217 7.68 2.67 14.22
CA TYR A 217 7.51 2.22 15.61
C TYR A 217 7.97 3.24 16.64
N LYS A 218 9.12 3.89 16.42
CA LYS A 218 9.65 4.92 17.33
C LYS A 218 8.82 6.19 17.36
N ALA A 219 8.16 6.52 16.24
CA ALA A 219 7.28 7.69 16.13
C ALA A 219 5.91 7.49 16.77
N LEU A 220 5.51 6.23 17.04
CA LEU A 220 4.23 5.94 17.66
C LEU A 220 4.22 6.29 19.15
N THR A 221 3.12 6.85 19.63
CA THR A 221 2.94 7.10 21.07
C THR A 221 2.75 5.79 21.84
N ARG A 222 3.12 5.81 23.14
CA ARG A 222 2.96 4.63 24.00
C ARG A 222 1.53 4.09 24.03
N GLY A 223 0.53 4.98 24.03
CA GLY A 223 -0.88 4.58 23.99
C GLY A 223 -1.25 3.83 22.72
N ARG A 224 -0.79 4.31 21.54
CA ARG A 224 -0.99 3.64 20.26
C ARG A 224 -0.29 2.28 20.19
N LEU A 225 0.93 2.18 20.71
CA LEU A 225 1.66 0.91 20.78
C LEU A 225 0.94 -0.13 21.65
N ILE A 226 0.36 0.28 22.78
CA ILE A 226 -0.46 -0.61 23.64
C ILE A 226 -1.69 -1.09 22.83
N LYS A 227 -2.36 -0.17 22.15
CA LYS A 227 -3.54 -0.45 21.31
C LYS A 227 -3.18 -1.46 20.20
N TYR A 228 -2.08 -1.27 19.47
CA TYR A 228 -1.65 -2.22 18.45
C TYR A 228 -1.34 -3.60 19.04
N ARG A 229 -0.64 -3.67 20.17
CA ARG A 229 -0.30 -4.93 20.82
C ARG A 229 -1.51 -5.71 21.35
N SER A 230 -2.58 -5.03 21.68
CA SER A 230 -3.84 -5.69 22.09
C SER A 230 -4.57 -6.32 20.90
N ILE A 231 -4.33 -5.84 19.68
CA ILE A 231 -5.02 -6.27 18.48
C ILE A 231 -4.19 -7.29 17.69
N VAL A 232 -2.89 -7.06 17.55
CA VAL A 232 -1.99 -7.91 16.76
C VAL A 232 -0.59 -8.01 17.40
N LYS A 233 0.09 -9.13 17.17
CA LYS A 233 1.52 -9.26 17.43
C LYS A 233 2.28 -8.38 16.44
N SER A 234 3.03 -7.39 16.91
CA SER A 234 3.82 -6.53 16.01
C SER A 234 5.14 -7.18 15.64
N CYS A 235 5.45 -7.19 14.35
CA CYS A 235 6.74 -7.57 13.80
C CYS A 235 7.46 -6.30 13.32
N LEU A 236 8.53 -5.90 14.01
CA LEU A 236 9.33 -4.75 13.63
C LEU A 236 10.29 -5.10 12.52
N VAL A 237 10.23 -4.36 11.43
CA VAL A 237 11.17 -4.46 10.32
C VAL A 237 12.03 -3.22 10.30
N GLN A 238 13.34 -3.38 10.46
CA GLN A 238 14.28 -2.27 10.38
C GLN A 238 14.37 -1.82 8.91
N SER A 239 13.90 -0.60 8.62
CA SER A 239 14.00 0.02 7.31
C SER A 239 15.46 0.44 7.06
N LEU A 240 16.23 -0.37 6.34
CA LEU A 240 17.54 0.02 5.83
C LEU A 240 17.45 0.74 4.47
N LEU A 241 16.30 0.71 3.79
CA LEU A 241 16.15 1.14 2.41
C LEU A 241 15.43 2.49 2.22
N LEU A 242 14.75 3.02 3.24
CA LEU A 242 14.00 4.27 3.09
C LEU A 242 14.78 5.54 3.49
N LYS A 243 16.08 5.47 3.67
CA LYS A 243 16.92 6.65 3.95
C LYS A 243 17.40 7.39 2.69
N GLY A 244 16.87 7.14 1.54
CA GLY A 244 17.40 7.67 0.29
C GLY A 244 16.43 8.35 -0.66
N VAL A 245 15.14 8.26 -0.44
CA VAL A 245 14.18 8.94 -1.34
C VAL A 245 13.63 10.18 -0.66
N LYS A 246 14.46 11.19 -0.48
CA LYS A 246 14.00 12.57 -0.62
C LYS A 246 13.80 12.75 -2.12
N GLY A 247 12.51 12.81 -2.53
CA GLY A 247 12.20 13.07 -3.91
C GLY A 247 12.93 14.31 -4.40
N GLU A 248 13.79 14.13 -5.37
CA GLU A 248 14.09 15.19 -6.28
C GLU A 248 12.87 15.35 -7.18
N VAL A 249 12.32 16.56 -7.14
CA VAL A 249 11.20 17.10 -7.92
C VAL A 249 11.54 17.04 -9.41
#